data_db83938d5034184124d20f944ab716e7
#
_entry.id   db83938d5034184124d20f944ab716e7
#
_cell.length_a   1.000
_cell.length_b   1.000
_cell.length_c   1.000
_cell.angle_alpha   90.00
_cell.angle_beta   90.00
_cell.angle_gamma   90.00
#
_symmetry.space_group_name_H-M   'P 1'
#
loop_
_entity.id
_entity.type
_entity.pdbx_description
1 polymer ?
#
loop_
_entity_poly.entity_id
_entity_poly.type
_entity_poly.pdbx_seq_one_letter_code
_entity_poly.pdbx_strand_id
1 'polypeptide(L)'
;MSIEFSNTSAAIWNAIQQAITSAGFVIANVSALDKKKESYKAVTTTTAVKQDLVITCYKPSNELVEKFNSSLSKIDNVWDFVTEHLAHLPIHIIHGNATTSVIERSPKILFDRLISYYVQNGYAIPMDAQEFQQGLREHYIERDGMFFTATQAAEYEEKKLKAPEFVPMGIIVSDEANGIEWLKNELRNNPQTRQDIYTNWTKAKSWRTKRGCYP
;
A
#
# COMPACT_ATOMS: atom_id res chain seq x y z
N MET A 1 15.12 -0.88 -6.86
CA MET A 1 16.02 -0.23 -5.87
C MET A 1 15.26 -0.10 -4.57
N SER A 2 15.92 -0.34 -3.44
CA SER A 2 15.35 -0.10 -2.11
C SER A 2 16.24 0.89 -1.35
N ILE A 3 15.60 1.84 -0.67
CA ILE A 3 16.26 2.88 0.13
C ILE A 3 15.76 2.72 1.55
N GLU A 4 16.68 2.42 2.48
CA GLU A 4 16.38 2.41 3.91
C GLU A 4 16.83 3.75 4.49
N PHE A 5 15.92 4.42 5.19
CA PHE A 5 16.21 5.73 5.77
C PHE A 5 15.29 6.06 6.95
N SER A 6 15.83 6.79 7.93
CA SER A 6 15.05 7.32 9.03
C SER A 6 15.45 8.76 9.35
N ASN A 7 14.48 9.64 9.44
CA ASN A 7 14.71 11.04 9.82
C ASN A 7 13.40 11.67 10.33
N THR A 8 13.51 12.67 11.19
CA THR A 8 12.39 13.45 11.73
C THR A 8 12.07 14.68 10.88
N SER A 9 12.97 15.09 9.97
CA SER A 9 12.83 16.33 9.19
C SER A 9 12.02 16.11 7.92
N ALA A 10 10.91 16.82 7.78
CA ALA A 10 10.09 16.83 6.55
C ALA A 10 10.87 17.30 5.33
N ALA A 11 11.80 18.26 5.50
CA ALA A 11 12.61 18.78 4.41
C ALA A 11 13.49 17.69 3.77
N ILE A 12 14.04 16.79 4.58
CA ILE A 12 14.88 15.69 4.09
C ILE A 12 14.01 14.66 3.37
N TRP A 13 12.81 14.34 3.87
CA TRP A 13 11.88 13.44 3.20
C TRP A 13 11.45 13.99 1.83
N ASN A 14 11.13 15.28 1.75
CA ASN A 14 10.79 15.93 0.49
C ASN A 14 11.96 15.90 -0.50
N ALA A 15 13.20 16.12 -0.03
CA ALA A 15 14.38 16.04 -0.87
C ALA A 15 14.62 14.63 -1.41
N ILE A 16 14.41 13.57 -0.60
CA ILE A 16 14.51 12.18 -1.03
C ILE A 16 13.45 11.87 -2.10
N GLN A 17 12.18 12.24 -1.88
CA GLN A 17 11.12 12.04 -2.85
C GLN A 17 11.42 12.75 -4.17
N GLN A 18 11.87 14.00 -4.11
CA GLN A 18 12.23 14.78 -5.28
C GLN A 18 13.40 14.14 -6.04
N ALA A 19 14.43 13.67 -5.32
CA ALA A 19 15.59 13.03 -5.94
C ALA A 19 15.20 11.71 -6.66
N ILE A 20 14.36 10.87 -6.02
CA ILE A 20 13.84 9.63 -6.61
C ILE A 20 13.08 9.94 -7.91
N THR A 21 12.16 10.90 -7.84
CA THR A 21 11.34 11.32 -8.97
C THR A 21 12.16 11.92 -10.10
N SER A 22 13.09 12.84 -9.77
CA SER A 22 13.96 13.49 -10.76
C SER A 22 14.92 12.51 -11.45
N ALA A 23 15.26 11.41 -10.78
CA ALA A 23 16.03 10.32 -11.36
C ALA A 23 15.21 9.36 -12.24
N GLY A 24 13.89 9.63 -12.40
CA GLY A 24 12.98 8.83 -13.22
C GLY A 24 12.52 7.53 -12.57
N PHE A 25 12.56 7.44 -11.22
CA PHE A 25 12.04 6.29 -10.50
C PHE A 25 10.59 6.49 -10.07
N VAL A 26 9.83 5.40 -10.09
CA VAL A 26 8.47 5.30 -9.55
C VAL A 26 8.54 4.63 -8.18
N ILE A 27 7.90 5.22 -7.17
CA ILE A 27 7.80 4.62 -5.83
C ILE A 27 6.71 3.55 -5.86
N ALA A 28 7.09 2.31 -5.62
CA ALA A 28 6.17 1.19 -5.56
C ALA A 28 5.56 1.05 -4.16
N ASN A 29 6.40 0.97 -3.12
CA ASN A 29 5.97 0.68 -1.76
C ASN A 29 6.82 1.46 -0.74
N VAL A 30 6.22 1.82 0.39
CA VAL A 30 6.91 2.35 1.57
C VAL A 30 6.50 1.51 2.77
N SER A 31 7.45 0.77 3.35
CA SER A 31 7.23 -0.09 4.51
C SER A 31 8.08 0.36 5.70
N ALA A 32 7.60 0.10 6.90
CA ALA A 32 8.36 0.33 8.12
C ALA A 32 9.19 -0.91 8.46
N LEU A 33 10.47 -0.71 8.77
CA LEU A 33 11.34 -1.78 9.23
C LEU A 33 11.23 -1.92 10.75
N ASP A 34 10.73 -3.08 11.22
CA ASP A 34 10.67 -3.39 12.63
C ASP A 34 12.06 -3.74 13.17
N LYS A 35 12.64 -2.84 13.95
CA LYS A 35 13.89 -3.11 14.68
C LYS A 35 13.58 -3.93 15.91
N LYS A 36 14.04 -5.17 15.96
CA LYS A 36 13.94 -6.06 17.15
C LYS A 36 14.68 -5.52 18.37
N LYS A 37 15.59 -4.56 18.21
CA LYS A 37 16.30 -3.87 19.30
C LYS A 37 16.20 -2.36 19.10
N GLU A 38 15.59 -1.68 20.05
CA GLU A 38 15.60 -0.22 20.12
C GLU A 38 16.99 0.29 20.48
N SER A 39 17.46 1.33 19.78
CA SER A 39 18.71 1.98 20.17
C SER A 39 18.50 2.76 21.48
N TYR A 40 19.56 2.93 22.27
CA TYR A 40 19.52 3.71 23.52
C TYR A 40 18.91 5.11 23.32
N LYS A 41 19.21 5.77 22.20
CA LYS A 41 18.62 7.07 21.84
C LYS A 41 17.12 7.01 21.58
N ALA A 42 16.60 5.92 20.99
CA ALA A 42 15.17 5.76 20.73
C ALA A 42 14.36 5.56 22.01
N VAL A 43 15.00 5.05 23.08
CA VAL A 43 14.37 4.87 24.39
C VAL A 43 14.38 6.16 25.22
N THR A 44 15.44 6.98 25.09
CA THR A 44 15.67 8.13 25.97
C THR A 44 15.19 9.47 25.39
N THR A 45 14.87 9.54 24.09
CA THR A 45 14.50 10.79 23.42
C THR A 45 13.07 10.70 22.87
N THR A 46 12.19 11.61 23.26
CA THR A 46 10.78 11.65 22.83
C THR A 46 10.59 11.94 21.34
N THR A 47 11.58 12.59 20.69
CA THR A 47 11.56 12.97 19.27
C THR A 47 12.33 12.01 18.37
N ALA A 48 12.90 10.91 18.91
CA ALA A 48 13.63 9.94 18.11
C ALA A 48 12.70 9.14 17.20
N VAL A 49 13.08 8.97 15.93
CA VAL A 49 12.39 8.06 15.01
C VAL A 49 12.63 6.62 15.48
N LYS A 50 11.55 5.91 15.81
CA LYS A 50 11.61 4.56 16.33
C LYS A 50 11.71 3.50 15.24
N GLN A 51 11.32 3.83 14.00
CA GLN A 51 11.29 2.90 12.87
C GLN A 51 12.02 3.52 11.68
N ASP A 52 12.81 2.70 10.99
CA ASP A 52 13.32 3.07 9.68
C ASP A 52 12.25 2.78 8.63
N LEU A 53 12.21 3.61 7.59
CA LEU A 53 11.34 3.36 6.44
C LEU A 53 12.17 2.78 5.29
N VAL A 54 11.61 1.78 4.64
CA VAL A 54 12.15 1.20 3.41
C VAL A 54 11.27 1.65 2.26
N ILE A 55 11.84 2.47 1.38
CA ILE A 55 11.21 2.92 0.15
C ILE A 55 11.65 1.97 -0.97
N THR A 56 10.72 1.22 -1.54
CA THR A 56 10.97 0.41 -2.72
C THR A 56 10.54 1.18 -3.95
N CYS A 57 11.46 1.34 -4.91
CA CYS A 57 11.19 2.04 -6.16
C CYS A 57 11.80 1.29 -7.34
N TYR A 58 11.23 1.50 -8.51
CA TYR A 58 11.69 0.91 -9.76
C TYR A 58 11.79 1.98 -10.85
N LYS A 59 12.60 1.71 -11.86
CA LYS A 59 12.65 2.53 -13.06
C LYS A 59 11.75 1.87 -14.11
N PRO A 60 10.80 2.61 -14.70
CA PRO A 60 9.95 2.06 -15.77
C PRO A 60 10.80 1.44 -16.87
N SER A 61 10.30 0.38 -17.48
CA SER A 61 10.98 -0.29 -18.58
C SER A 61 11.09 0.65 -19.80
N ASN A 62 12.13 0.50 -20.58
CA ASN A 62 12.29 1.27 -21.82
C ASN A 62 11.12 1.00 -22.78
N GLU A 63 10.60 -0.23 -22.81
CA GLU A 63 9.44 -0.61 -23.59
C GLU A 63 8.19 0.20 -23.22
N LEU A 64 7.93 0.35 -21.90
CA LEU A 64 6.83 1.17 -21.43
C LEU A 64 7.01 2.64 -21.85
N VAL A 65 8.19 3.20 -21.66
CA VAL A 65 8.50 4.60 -22.02
C VAL A 65 8.32 4.82 -23.53
N GLU A 66 8.80 3.89 -24.36
CA GLU A 66 8.62 3.96 -25.82
C GLU A 66 7.14 3.88 -26.23
N LYS A 67 6.36 2.99 -25.60
CA LYS A 67 4.90 2.91 -25.81
C LYS A 67 4.22 4.24 -25.47
N PHE A 68 4.53 4.85 -24.34
CA PHE A 68 3.98 6.16 -23.96
C PHE A 68 4.32 7.27 -24.97
N ASN A 69 5.51 7.23 -25.57
CA ASN A 69 5.95 8.22 -26.54
C ASN A 69 5.39 7.98 -27.95
N SER A 70 5.13 6.74 -28.32
CA SER A 70 4.75 6.33 -29.69
C SER A 70 3.26 6.03 -29.86
N SER A 71 2.54 5.73 -28.78
CA SER A 71 1.16 5.22 -28.84
C SER A 71 0.14 6.33 -29.08
N LEU A 72 -0.71 6.11 -30.08
CA LEU A 72 -1.93 6.87 -30.32
C LEU A 72 -3.04 6.54 -29.30
N SER A 73 -3.00 5.35 -28.67
CA SER A 73 -3.98 4.90 -27.69
C SER A 73 -3.46 5.22 -26.28
N LYS A 74 -3.93 6.34 -25.73
CA LYS A 74 -3.59 6.74 -24.35
C LYS A 74 -4.17 5.81 -23.28
N ILE A 75 -5.21 5.04 -23.61
CA ILE A 75 -5.91 4.14 -22.70
C ILE A 75 -5.12 2.84 -22.53
N ASP A 76 -4.58 2.27 -23.59
CA ASP A 76 -3.78 1.04 -23.50
C ASP A 76 -2.53 1.24 -22.64
N ASN A 77 -1.92 2.42 -22.73
CA ASN A 77 -0.76 2.80 -21.91
C ASN A 77 -1.06 2.78 -20.41
N VAL A 78 -2.31 3.07 -20.00
CA VAL A 78 -2.72 2.99 -18.58
C VAL A 78 -2.57 1.56 -18.08
N TRP A 79 -3.06 0.58 -18.84
CA TRP A 79 -3.04 -0.83 -18.41
C TRP A 79 -1.65 -1.43 -18.50
N ASP A 80 -0.83 -1.00 -19.45
CA ASP A 80 0.60 -1.35 -19.51
C ASP A 80 1.33 -0.85 -18.25
N PHE A 81 1.11 0.40 -17.85
CA PHE A 81 1.66 0.95 -16.62
C PHE A 81 1.20 0.19 -15.37
N VAL A 82 -0.11 -0.08 -15.25
CA VAL A 82 -0.66 -0.80 -14.10
C VAL A 82 -0.09 -2.21 -14.01
N THR A 83 0.05 -2.91 -15.15
CA THR A 83 0.63 -4.25 -15.21
C THR A 83 2.08 -4.25 -14.72
N GLU A 84 2.89 -3.32 -15.21
CA GLU A 84 4.29 -3.17 -14.78
C GLU A 84 4.36 -2.79 -13.30
N HIS A 85 3.52 -1.86 -12.85
CA HIS A 85 3.49 -1.45 -11.44
C HIS A 85 3.12 -2.62 -10.51
N LEU A 86 2.08 -3.40 -10.85
CA LEU A 86 1.68 -4.58 -10.10
C LEU A 86 2.77 -5.65 -10.04
N ALA A 87 3.62 -5.77 -11.07
CA ALA A 87 4.74 -6.69 -11.07
C ALA A 87 5.82 -6.33 -10.03
N HIS A 88 5.93 -5.05 -9.70
CA HIS A 88 6.88 -4.55 -8.69
C HIS A 88 6.32 -4.50 -7.26
N LEU A 89 5.03 -4.76 -7.08
CA LEU A 89 4.40 -4.79 -5.76
C LEU A 89 4.48 -6.19 -5.13
N PRO A 90 4.69 -6.28 -3.80
CA PRO A 90 4.57 -7.56 -3.11
C PRO A 90 3.16 -8.13 -3.26
N ILE A 91 3.04 -9.45 -3.37
CA ILE A 91 1.75 -10.13 -3.48
C ILE A 91 1.07 -10.19 -2.11
N HIS A 92 1.85 -10.31 -1.04
CA HIS A 92 1.41 -10.34 0.35
C HIS A 92 2.51 -9.81 1.26
N ILE A 93 2.14 -9.38 2.45
CA ILE A 93 3.08 -9.00 3.50
C ILE A 93 2.86 -9.92 4.70
N ILE A 94 3.94 -10.48 5.25
CA ILE A 94 3.91 -11.33 6.43
C ILE A 94 4.31 -10.48 7.64
N HIS A 95 3.41 -10.39 8.62
CA HIS A 95 3.69 -9.82 9.93
C HIS A 95 3.55 -10.90 11.00
N GLY A 96 4.67 -11.38 11.54
CA GLY A 96 4.66 -12.50 12.49
C GLY A 96 4.12 -13.77 11.84
N ASN A 97 3.01 -14.31 12.35
CA ASN A 97 2.31 -15.47 11.81
C ASN A 97 1.11 -15.11 10.92
N ALA A 98 0.86 -13.83 10.69
CA ALA A 98 -0.30 -13.37 9.92
C ALA A 98 0.10 -12.81 8.56
N THR A 99 -0.71 -13.07 7.55
CA THR A 99 -0.59 -12.45 6.22
C THR A 99 -1.50 -11.23 6.18
N THR A 100 -0.96 -10.08 5.75
CA THR A 100 -1.71 -8.83 5.64
C THR A 100 -1.87 -8.39 4.19
N SER A 101 -2.91 -7.61 3.91
CA SER A 101 -3.13 -7.02 2.59
C SER A 101 -2.06 -5.96 2.26
N VAL A 102 -1.78 -5.82 0.97
CA VAL A 102 -0.87 -4.80 0.41
C VAL A 102 -1.72 -3.61 -0.04
N ILE A 103 -1.70 -2.52 0.73
CA ILE A 103 -2.55 -1.35 0.48
C ILE A 103 -2.25 -0.69 -0.88
N GLU A 104 -1.01 -0.81 -1.38
CA GLU A 104 -0.58 -0.29 -2.67
C GLU A 104 -1.28 -0.96 -3.85
N ARG A 105 -1.91 -2.14 -3.63
CA ARG A 105 -2.73 -2.83 -4.63
C ARG A 105 -4.19 -2.38 -4.63
N SER A 106 -4.56 -1.44 -3.74
CA SER A 106 -5.91 -0.89 -3.72
C SER A 106 -6.17 0.03 -4.92
N PRO A 107 -7.42 0.12 -5.43
CA PRO A 107 -7.73 0.92 -6.61
C PRO A 107 -7.36 2.39 -6.44
N LYS A 108 -7.53 2.94 -5.25
CA LYS A 108 -7.19 4.34 -4.94
C LYS A 108 -5.70 4.60 -5.09
N ILE A 109 -4.86 3.77 -4.47
CA ILE A 109 -3.41 3.95 -4.51
C ILE A 109 -2.85 3.70 -5.91
N LEU A 110 -3.38 2.70 -6.63
CA LEU A 110 -3.01 2.46 -8.04
C LEU A 110 -3.33 3.68 -8.92
N PHE A 111 -4.49 4.31 -8.72
CA PHE A 111 -4.84 5.54 -9.42
C PHE A 111 -3.90 6.70 -9.07
N ASP A 112 -3.62 6.91 -7.78
CA ASP A 112 -2.69 7.95 -7.33
C ASP A 112 -1.28 7.78 -7.93
N ARG A 113 -0.81 6.53 -8.08
CA ARG A 113 0.47 6.23 -8.73
C ARG A 113 0.44 6.51 -10.24
N LEU A 114 -0.66 6.14 -10.90
CA LEU A 114 -0.87 6.46 -12.31
C LEU A 114 -0.82 7.98 -12.53
N ILE A 115 -1.61 8.74 -11.77
CA ILE A 115 -1.65 10.21 -11.87
C ILE A 115 -0.25 10.80 -11.65
N SER A 116 0.45 10.33 -10.62
CA SER A 116 1.82 10.80 -10.32
C SER A 116 2.76 10.56 -11.51
N TYR A 117 2.69 9.38 -12.13
CA TYR A 117 3.52 9.06 -13.29
C TYR A 117 3.20 9.94 -14.50
N TYR A 118 1.91 10.15 -14.80
CA TYR A 118 1.48 11.00 -15.91
C TYR A 118 1.90 12.47 -15.70
N VAL A 119 1.68 13.01 -14.52
CA VAL A 119 2.04 14.39 -14.17
C VAL A 119 3.56 14.60 -14.26
N GLN A 120 4.36 13.67 -13.74
CA GLN A 120 5.82 13.74 -13.76
C GLN A 120 6.40 13.78 -15.18
N ASN A 121 5.76 13.05 -16.10
CA ASN A 121 6.21 12.97 -17.49
C ASN A 121 5.49 13.96 -18.42
N GLY A 122 4.62 14.82 -17.88
CA GLY A 122 3.88 15.81 -18.67
C GLY A 122 2.81 15.21 -19.60
N TYR A 123 2.36 13.99 -19.33
CA TYR A 123 1.30 13.33 -20.10
C TYR A 123 -0.08 13.81 -19.66
N ALA A 124 -1.01 13.91 -20.60
CA ALA A 124 -2.41 14.19 -20.29
C ALA A 124 -3.08 12.97 -19.68
N ILE A 125 -3.77 13.15 -18.54
CA ILE A 125 -4.49 12.08 -17.84
C ILE A 125 -5.67 11.65 -18.70
N PRO A 126 -5.80 10.36 -19.10
CA PRO A 126 -6.76 9.93 -20.11
C PRO A 126 -8.14 9.57 -19.55
N MET A 127 -8.29 9.38 -18.24
CA MET A 127 -9.53 8.93 -17.59
C MET A 127 -9.65 9.42 -16.16
N ASP A 128 -10.86 9.42 -15.62
CA ASP A 128 -11.11 9.75 -14.23
C ASP A 128 -10.99 8.52 -13.30
N ALA A 129 -11.13 8.75 -11.98
CA ALA A 129 -10.99 7.69 -10.97
C ALA A 129 -12.09 6.61 -11.08
N GLN A 130 -13.30 6.97 -11.53
CA GLN A 130 -14.40 6.03 -11.66
C GLN A 130 -14.21 5.13 -12.89
N GLU A 131 -13.83 5.71 -14.02
CA GLU A 131 -13.47 4.99 -15.25
C GLU A 131 -12.29 4.05 -14.99
N PHE A 132 -11.26 4.51 -14.27
CA PHE A 132 -10.12 3.68 -13.90
C PHE A 132 -10.51 2.48 -13.03
N GLN A 133 -11.36 2.68 -12.00
CA GLN A 133 -11.82 1.58 -11.15
C GLN A 133 -12.67 0.56 -11.90
N GLN A 134 -13.48 1.01 -12.84
CA GLN A 134 -14.23 0.11 -13.71
C GLN A 134 -13.28 -0.71 -14.58
N GLY A 135 -12.34 -0.07 -15.27
CA GLY A 135 -11.35 -0.75 -16.09
C GLY A 135 -10.44 -1.70 -15.31
N LEU A 136 -10.10 -1.39 -14.03
CA LEU A 136 -9.37 -2.32 -13.18
C LEU A 136 -10.11 -3.66 -13.03
N ARG A 137 -11.44 -3.65 -12.86
CA ARG A 137 -12.24 -4.88 -12.74
C ARG A 137 -12.36 -5.66 -14.05
N GLU A 138 -12.20 -4.97 -15.17
CA GLU A 138 -12.24 -5.60 -16.50
C GLU A 138 -10.90 -6.27 -16.86
N HIS A 139 -9.77 -5.67 -16.44
CA HIS A 139 -8.42 -6.12 -16.81
C HIS A 139 -7.74 -6.99 -15.75
N TYR A 140 -8.12 -6.89 -14.47
CA TYR A 140 -7.43 -7.54 -13.36
C TYR A 140 -8.40 -8.28 -12.43
N ILE A 141 -7.84 -9.17 -11.62
CA ILE A 141 -8.59 -9.97 -10.65
C ILE A 141 -8.57 -9.26 -9.29
N GLU A 142 -9.76 -8.96 -8.76
CA GLU A 142 -9.92 -8.39 -7.43
C GLU A 142 -9.97 -9.51 -6.37
N ARG A 143 -9.14 -9.42 -5.32
CA ARG A 143 -9.16 -10.27 -4.12
C ARG A 143 -8.89 -9.42 -2.88
N ASP A 144 -9.76 -9.51 -1.89
CA ASP A 144 -9.64 -8.80 -0.61
C ASP A 144 -9.39 -7.28 -0.77
N GLY A 145 -10.02 -6.64 -1.77
CA GLY A 145 -9.86 -5.21 -2.07
C GLY A 145 -8.55 -4.84 -2.77
N MET A 146 -7.79 -5.84 -3.23
CA MET A 146 -6.53 -5.70 -3.96
C MET A 146 -6.67 -6.22 -5.38
N PHE A 147 -5.91 -5.64 -6.32
CA PHE A 147 -5.88 -6.05 -7.71
C PHE A 147 -4.61 -6.83 -8.06
N PHE A 148 -4.79 -7.86 -8.90
CA PHE A 148 -3.74 -8.79 -9.29
C PHE A 148 -3.85 -9.13 -10.77
N THR A 149 -2.70 -9.43 -11.40
CA THR A 149 -2.71 -10.17 -12.67
C THR A 149 -3.18 -11.61 -12.43
N ALA A 150 -3.56 -12.34 -13.47
CA ALA A 150 -4.05 -13.72 -13.34
C ALA A 150 -3.04 -14.63 -12.62
N THR A 151 -1.76 -14.51 -12.96
CA THR A 151 -0.67 -15.28 -12.34
C THR A 151 -0.47 -14.93 -10.87
N GLN A 152 -0.51 -13.63 -10.54
CA GLN A 152 -0.37 -13.14 -9.17
C GLN A 152 -1.57 -13.52 -8.29
N ALA A 153 -2.79 -13.54 -8.85
CA ALA A 153 -3.98 -13.97 -8.12
C ALA A 153 -3.89 -15.44 -7.70
N ALA A 154 -3.41 -16.31 -8.60
CA ALA A 154 -3.18 -17.71 -8.28
C ALA A 154 -2.13 -17.89 -7.17
N GLU A 155 -1.02 -17.17 -7.25
CA GLU A 155 0.02 -17.18 -6.21
C GLU A 155 -0.50 -16.63 -4.88
N TYR A 156 -1.32 -15.59 -4.90
CA TYR A 156 -1.93 -15.03 -3.70
C TYR A 156 -2.86 -16.05 -2.99
N GLU A 157 -3.73 -16.72 -3.75
CA GLU A 157 -4.63 -17.75 -3.20
C GLU A 157 -3.84 -18.93 -2.61
N GLU A 158 -2.79 -19.39 -3.29
CA GLU A 158 -1.93 -20.46 -2.77
C GLU A 158 -1.25 -20.07 -1.46
N LYS A 159 -0.73 -18.85 -1.36
CA LYS A 159 -0.08 -18.34 -0.15
C LYS A 159 -1.07 -18.10 0.98
N LYS A 160 -2.28 -17.62 0.65
CA LYS A 160 -3.36 -17.41 1.61
C LYS A 160 -3.81 -18.73 2.24
N LEU A 161 -3.89 -19.81 1.45
CA LEU A 161 -4.22 -21.15 1.95
C LEU A 161 -3.14 -21.75 2.87
N LYS A 162 -1.89 -21.38 2.65
CA LYS A 162 -0.74 -21.83 3.47
C LYS A 162 -0.51 -20.96 4.71
N ALA A 163 -1.07 -19.77 4.76
CA ALA A 163 -0.92 -18.88 5.90
C ALA A 163 -1.81 -19.35 7.06
N PRO A 164 -1.27 -19.45 8.29
CA PRO A 164 -2.05 -19.91 9.44
C PRO A 164 -3.18 -18.96 9.83
N GLU A 165 -3.06 -17.69 9.51
CA GLU A 165 -4.09 -16.69 9.74
C GLU A 165 -3.95 -15.53 8.74
N PHE A 166 -5.02 -15.23 7.98
CA PHE A 166 -5.11 -14.03 7.18
C PHE A 166 -5.75 -12.92 8.01
N VAL A 167 -4.95 -11.94 8.39
CA VAL A 167 -5.46 -10.70 9.01
C VAL A 167 -5.54 -9.65 7.91
N PRO A 168 -6.74 -9.26 7.47
CA PRO A 168 -6.88 -8.08 6.62
C PRO A 168 -6.21 -6.92 7.35
N MET A 169 -5.42 -6.13 6.64
CA MET A 169 -4.74 -4.97 7.24
C MET A 169 -5.81 -4.13 7.93
N GLY A 170 -5.71 -4.05 9.27
CA GLY A 170 -6.79 -3.59 10.11
C GLY A 170 -7.41 -2.31 9.55
N ILE A 171 -8.70 -2.35 9.32
CA ILE A 171 -9.48 -1.15 9.08
C ILE A 171 -9.13 -0.24 10.25
N ILE A 172 -8.28 0.74 9.97
CA ILE A 172 -7.98 1.77 10.97
C ILE A 172 -9.30 2.51 11.16
N VAL A 173 -9.96 2.21 12.27
CA VAL A 173 -11.23 2.84 12.62
C VAL A 173 -10.94 4.30 12.91
N SER A 174 -10.96 5.11 11.86
CA SER A 174 -10.76 6.56 11.92
C SER A 174 -12.09 7.32 12.03
N ASP A 175 -13.17 6.69 11.55
CA ASP A 175 -14.52 7.27 11.51
C ASP A 175 -15.60 6.20 11.71
N GLU A 176 -16.86 6.62 11.77
CA GLU A 176 -18.01 5.75 12.00
C GLU A 176 -18.21 4.73 10.88
N ALA A 177 -17.97 5.10 9.61
CA ALA A 177 -18.11 4.21 8.47
C ALA A 177 -17.12 3.05 8.54
N ASN A 178 -15.85 3.34 8.85
CA ASN A 178 -14.81 2.35 9.08
C ASN A 178 -15.10 1.49 10.32
N GLY A 179 -15.75 2.05 11.35
CA GLY A 179 -16.19 1.33 12.53
C GLY A 179 -17.26 0.30 12.20
N ILE A 180 -18.23 0.67 11.37
CA ILE A 180 -19.30 -0.23 10.91
C ILE A 180 -18.70 -1.35 10.04
N GLU A 181 -17.77 -1.03 9.17
CA GLU A 181 -17.13 -2.02 8.30
C GLU A 181 -16.25 -3.01 9.10
N TRP A 182 -15.49 -2.51 10.07
CA TRP A 182 -14.76 -3.34 11.02
C TRP A 182 -15.70 -4.30 11.76
N LEU A 183 -16.80 -3.80 12.31
CA LEU A 183 -17.79 -4.61 13.03
C LEU A 183 -18.43 -5.68 12.12
N LYS A 184 -18.77 -5.32 10.88
CA LYS A 184 -19.30 -6.29 9.90
C LYS A 184 -18.29 -7.41 9.60
N ASN A 185 -17.01 -7.07 9.48
CA ASN A 185 -15.96 -8.06 9.23
C ASN A 185 -15.73 -8.97 10.44
N GLU A 186 -15.71 -8.42 11.65
CA GLU A 186 -15.59 -9.22 12.87
C GLU A 186 -16.74 -10.20 13.03
N LEU A 187 -17.99 -9.76 12.84
CA LEU A 187 -19.18 -10.61 12.97
C LEU A 187 -19.32 -11.63 11.83
N ARG A 188 -18.79 -11.32 10.62
CA ARG A 188 -18.84 -12.26 9.49
C ARG A 188 -17.87 -13.42 9.69
N ASN A 189 -16.71 -13.16 10.29
CA ASN A 189 -15.67 -14.17 10.48
C ASN A 189 -15.91 -15.04 11.71
N ASN A 190 -16.42 -14.46 12.79
CA ASN A 190 -16.76 -15.20 14.02
C ASN A 190 -18.00 -14.60 14.70
N PRO A 191 -19.05 -15.39 14.96
CA PRO A 191 -20.11 -14.97 15.86
C PRO A 191 -19.55 -14.71 17.26
N GLN A 192 -19.62 -13.46 17.72
CA GLN A 192 -19.03 -13.02 18.98
C GLN A 192 -20.09 -12.44 19.90
N THR A 193 -19.84 -12.54 21.21
CA THR A 193 -20.66 -11.84 22.19
C THR A 193 -20.35 -10.33 22.18
N ARG A 194 -21.29 -9.52 22.71
CA ARG A 194 -21.06 -8.08 22.90
C ARG A 194 -19.77 -7.77 23.67
N GLN A 195 -19.43 -8.62 24.65
CA GLN A 195 -18.25 -8.49 25.49
C GLN A 195 -16.97 -8.70 24.67
N ASP A 196 -16.96 -9.70 23.81
CA ASP A 196 -15.82 -10.02 22.94
C ASP A 196 -15.56 -8.89 21.94
N ILE A 197 -16.65 -8.40 21.31
CA ILE A 197 -16.61 -7.27 20.38
C ILE A 197 -16.05 -6.02 21.08
N TYR A 198 -16.50 -5.72 22.29
CA TYR A 198 -16.00 -4.58 23.05
C TYR A 198 -14.51 -4.71 23.39
N THR A 199 -14.07 -5.91 23.75
CA THR A 199 -12.66 -6.20 24.05
C THR A 199 -11.79 -6.05 22.79
N ASN A 200 -12.25 -6.57 21.66
CA ASN A 200 -11.54 -6.47 20.39
C ASN A 200 -11.52 -5.03 19.86
N TRP A 201 -12.62 -4.30 20.01
CA TRP A 201 -12.70 -2.87 19.74
C TRP A 201 -11.70 -2.05 20.56
N THR A 202 -11.62 -2.33 21.84
CA THR A 202 -10.68 -1.63 22.74
C THR A 202 -9.23 -1.92 22.34
N LYS A 203 -8.92 -3.14 21.93
CA LYS A 203 -7.61 -3.49 21.35
C LYS A 203 -7.36 -2.74 20.04
N ALA A 204 -8.30 -2.78 19.10
CA ALA A 204 -8.20 -2.07 17.82
C ALA A 204 -8.00 -0.55 18.02
N LYS A 205 -8.66 0.04 19.02
CA LYS A 205 -8.51 1.46 19.39
C LYS A 205 -7.21 1.77 20.15
N SER A 206 -6.70 0.84 20.94
CA SER A 206 -5.45 1.02 21.71
C SER A 206 -4.19 1.08 20.84
N TRP A 207 -4.26 0.58 19.62
CA TRP A 207 -3.19 0.77 18.63
C TRP A 207 -3.01 2.25 18.26
N ARG A 208 -4.04 3.07 18.40
CA ARG A 208 -4.02 4.51 18.12
C ARG A 208 -3.29 5.29 19.23
N THR A 209 -3.46 4.91 20.48
CA THR A 209 -2.85 5.58 21.64
C THR A 209 -1.36 5.25 21.82
N LYS A 210 -0.91 4.08 21.36
CA LYS A 210 0.51 3.71 21.39
C LYS A 210 1.35 4.35 20.26
N ARG A 211 0.73 4.97 19.26
CA ARG A 211 1.40 5.65 18.14
C ARG A 211 1.33 7.17 18.19
N GLY A 212 1.16 7.77 19.38
CA GLY A 212 1.40 9.20 19.60
C GLY A 212 0.86 10.11 18.49
N CYS A 213 -0.47 10.16 18.28
CA CYS A 213 -1.08 11.34 17.70
C CYS A 213 -1.34 12.34 18.81
N TYR A 214 -0.49 13.34 18.93
CA TYR A 214 -0.79 14.58 19.62
C TYR A 214 -1.66 15.47 18.71
N PRO A 215 -2.53 16.30 19.29
CA PRO A 215 -3.42 17.22 18.59
C PRO A 215 -2.66 18.25 17.76
#